data_b06d8516904865837d4b1381c301ebc7
#
_entry.id   b06d8516904865837d4b1381c301ebc7
#
_cell.length_a   1.000
_cell.length_b   1.000
_cell.length_c   1.000
_cell.angle_alpha   90.00
_cell.angle_beta   90.00
_cell.angle_gamma   90.00
#
_symmetry.space_group_name_H-M   'P 1'
#
loop_
_entity.id
_entity.type
_entity.pdbx_description
1 polymer ?
#
loop_
_entity_poly.entity_id
_entity_poly.type
_entity_poly.pdbx_seq_one_letter_code
_entity_poly.pdbx_strand_id
1 'polypeptide(L)'
;MNKNSWCFSRTKFFQRIILGIAVFLAGATFTRVSPAQTRSRVIVAHGVGIYSLNPYAVNTSPLTAAWGSVMESLIEPDYEKRGYRGVLAESWQLKGTRLEFKLRKGVRFHDGSPFSAADVLASFKRILTDKNSLQSPNLENVKDMDAPDPHTVIINLKRLDANILEDINNRVVMKQAAAEKMGEADDRPIGTGPFKFTSWERTGQFVIRRNESYWGQPAKIDEVVYKSIQEDAARIAALESGQVDVISNIPPHEVARLKANPRLRVQPVQGLRPLFLVLSPHYKPLDNVKVRRAMTHAIDRERIIKHILEGNAYPLSGMLSPQVFGYDPGAKAFAYDPEKAKQLLVEAGFPNGFEIDYFSPTGRYPKDKEVALVIVEQLARVGIKANLKTPEWAIFNTEYKKGKYPMYLTGRGSLTDADALFQQYFRTGVTPRVLGYSNPKLDEILDLEAQTFDSKKREKLLQDAHRIILDDAPAIPLWNAMDIYAHRADLIWSAPPDEKVQLKQASFKTK
;
A
#
# COMPACT_ATOMS: atom_id res chain seq x y z
N MET A 1 29.63 73.55 -5.49
CA MET A 1 29.27 75.00 -5.66
C MET A 1 27.80 75.10 -5.32
N ASN A 2 27.58 76.00 -4.36
CA ASN A 2 26.36 76.79 -3.93
C ASN A 2 25.07 76.01 -3.62
N LYS A 3 24.68 75.96 -2.32
CA LYS A 3 24.18 77.00 -1.37
C LYS A 3 22.88 77.63 -1.88
N ASN A 4 21.74 77.59 -1.18
CA ASN A 4 21.27 78.17 0.10
C ASN A 4 19.83 77.83 0.30
N SER A 5 19.31 77.29 1.42
CA SER A 5 18.97 77.93 2.71
C SER A 5 17.92 79.08 2.66
N TRP A 6 16.87 78.91 3.50
CA TRP A 6 16.23 79.89 4.42
C TRP A 6 14.77 79.47 4.60
N CYS A 7 14.24 79.02 5.68
CA CYS A 7 14.11 79.51 7.07
C CYS A 7 12.94 80.48 7.31
N PHE A 8 12.10 80.10 8.33
CA PHE A 8 11.15 80.91 9.15
C PHE A 8 9.82 81.30 8.50
N SER A 9 8.64 81.21 9.19
CA SER A 9 8.29 81.77 10.49
C SER A 9 6.89 81.28 10.97
N ARG A 10 6.76 81.19 12.28
CA ARG A 10 5.54 81.07 13.08
C ARG A 10 4.58 82.26 12.88
N THR A 11 3.25 82.05 13.01
CA THR A 11 2.48 82.79 14.06
C THR A 11 1.04 82.25 14.17
N LYS A 12 0.57 82.25 15.39
CA LYS A 12 -0.75 81.90 15.93
C LYS A 12 -1.85 82.81 15.38
N PHE A 13 -3.10 82.28 15.33
CA PHE A 13 -4.23 83.04 15.79
C PHE A 13 -5.37 82.14 16.31
N PHE A 14 -5.84 82.42 17.50
CA PHE A 14 -6.99 81.91 18.24
C PHE A 14 -8.25 82.61 17.76
N GLN A 15 -9.41 81.94 17.65
CA GLN A 15 -10.65 82.31 18.31
C GLN A 15 -11.84 81.54 17.71
N ARG A 16 -12.47 80.74 18.59
CA ARG A 16 -13.88 80.68 18.98
C ARG A 16 -14.94 80.82 17.88
N ILE A 17 -15.94 79.84 17.87
CA ILE A 17 -17.34 80.10 18.27
C ILE A 17 -18.18 78.82 17.99
N ILE A 18 -18.72 78.21 19.02
CA ILE A 18 -20.13 77.83 19.36
C ILE A 18 -20.86 76.84 18.42
N LEU A 19 -21.19 75.66 19.02
CA LEU A 19 -22.46 74.98 19.17
C LEU A 19 -23.36 74.73 17.92
N GLY A 20 -23.46 73.47 17.57
CA GLY A 20 -24.51 72.89 16.78
C GLY A 20 -24.57 71.37 17.06
N ILE A 21 -25.37 70.96 18.06
CA ILE A 21 -25.67 69.56 18.34
C ILE A 21 -26.61 69.04 17.25
N ALA A 22 -26.09 68.32 16.29
CA ALA A 22 -26.92 67.47 15.42
C ALA A 22 -26.65 66.01 15.81
N VAL A 23 -27.61 65.41 16.52
CA VAL A 23 -27.62 63.97 16.83
C VAL A 23 -27.93 63.23 15.53
N PHE A 24 -26.88 62.72 14.85
CA PHE A 24 -27.03 61.73 13.82
C PHE A 24 -26.99 60.34 14.50
N LEU A 25 -28.16 59.72 14.66
CA LEU A 25 -28.35 58.31 14.90
C LEU A 25 -27.86 57.54 13.65
N ALA A 26 -26.58 57.30 13.55
CA ALA A 26 -26.05 56.35 12.61
C ALA A 26 -26.40 54.94 13.11
N GLY A 27 -27.43 54.36 12.52
CA GLY A 27 -27.75 52.94 12.68
C GLY A 27 -26.53 52.11 12.22
N ALA A 28 -25.70 51.67 13.17
CA ALA A 28 -24.67 50.68 12.91
C ALA A 28 -25.37 49.37 12.55
N THR A 29 -25.59 49.14 11.27
CA THR A 29 -25.82 47.77 10.78
C THR A 29 -24.59 46.96 11.08
N PHE A 30 -24.57 46.22 12.20
CA PHE A 30 -23.66 45.13 12.44
C PHE A 30 -23.94 44.08 11.38
N THR A 31 -23.27 44.17 10.24
CA THR A 31 -23.10 43.01 9.37
C THR A 31 -22.41 41.94 10.21
N ARG A 32 -23.20 40.96 10.66
CA ARG A 32 -22.66 39.72 11.20
C ARG A 32 -21.75 39.15 10.09
N VAL A 33 -20.45 39.39 10.19
CA VAL A 33 -19.45 38.63 9.48
C VAL A 33 -19.63 37.20 10.00
N SER A 34 -20.31 36.36 9.23
CA SER A 34 -20.32 34.92 9.48
C SER A 34 -18.87 34.49 9.64
N PRO A 35 -18.49 33.82 10.73
CA PRO A 35 -17.14 33.33 10.85
C PRO A 35 -16.87 32.53 9.59
N ALA A 36 -15.86 32.90 8.82
CA ALA A 36 -15.43 32.14 7.66
C ALA A 36 -15.24 30.71 8.14
N GLN A 37 -16.09 29.82 7.65
CA GLN A 37 -16.04 28.41 8.02
C GLN A 37 -14.66 27.94 7.64
N THR A 38 -13.79 27.78 8.63
CA THR A 38 -12.41 27.34 8.41
C THR A 38 -12.50 25.99 7.74
N ARG A 39 -12.21 25.95 6.44
CA ARG A 39 -12.23 24.71 5.65
C ARG A 39 -11.35 23.68 6.34
N SER A 40 -11.89 22.53 6.62
CA SER A 40 -11.14 21.44 7.21
C SER A 40 -10.18 20.88 6.16
N ARG A 41 -8.90 21.16 6.35
CA ARG A 41 -7.81 20.72 5.48
C ARG A 41 -6.95 19.70 6.20
N VAL A 42 -6.53 18.63 5.50
CA VAL A 42 -5.58 17.65 6.01
C VAL A 42 -4.42 17.50 5.03
N ILE A 43 -3.21 17.61 5.53
CA ILE A 43 -1.97 17.43 4.76
C ILE A 43 -1.36 16.09 5.13
N VAL A 44 -1.24 15.19 4.15
CA VAL A 44 -0.63 13.87 4.28
C VAL A 44 0.77 13.91 3.68
N ALA A 45 1.78 13.48 4.42
CA ALA A 45 3.15 13.37 3.89
C ALA A 45 3.59 11.90 3.82
N HIS A 46 4.10 11.53 2.65
CA HIS A 46 4.70 10.23 2.36
C HIS A 46 6.17 10.38 1.95
N GLY A 47 6.94 9.30 2.06
CA GLY A 47 8.31 9.25 1.51
C GLY A 47 8.35 9.25 -0.01
N VAL A 48 7.24 8.93 -0.69
CA VAL A 48 7.13 8.91 -2.15
C VAL A 48 6.07 9.89 -2.60
N GLY A 49 6.40 10.75 -3.57
CA GLY A 49 5.47 11.71 -4.16
C GLY A 49 4.63 11.11 -5.30
N ILE A 50 3.60 11.83 -5.70
CA ILE A 50 2.81 11.50 -6.88
C ILE A 50 3.57 12.00 -8.12
N TYR A 51 4.04 11.07 -8.94
CA TYR A 51 4.91 11.36 -10.10
C TYR A 51 4.20 11.21 -11.45
N SER A 52 2.95 10.77 -11.46
CA SER A 52 2.16 10.58 -12.70
C SER A 52 0.69 10.85 -12.46
N LEU A 53 0.05 11.50 -13.43
CA LEU A 53 -1.41 11.64 -13.51
C LEU A 53 -2.09 10.45 -14.21
N ASN A 54 -1.33 9.52 -14.79
CA ASN A 54 -1.88 8.26 -15.28
C ASN A 54 -1.99 7.23 -14.12
N PRO A 55 -3.20 6.88 -13.67
CA PRO A 55 -3.39 5.97 -12.53
C PRO A 55 -2.90 4.54 -12.84
N TYR A 56 -2.76 4.18 -14.10
CA TYR A 56 -2.31 2.85 -14.52
C TYR A 56 -0.78 2.73 -14.63
N ALA A 57 -0.07 3.86 -14.68
CA ALA A 57 1.40 3.91 -14.68
C ALA A 57 2.00 3.93 -13.26
N VAL A 58 1.19 3.69 -12.23
CA VAL A 58 1.62 3.69 -10.81
C VAL A 58 1.21 2.39 -10.13
N ASN A 59 2.03 1.94 -9.17
CA ASN A 59 1.81 0.70 -8.43
C ASN A 59 2.23 0.78 -6.94
N THR A 60 2.45 1.99 -6.42
CA THR A 60 2.79 2.17 -4.99
C THR A 60 1.55 2.56 -4.20
N SER A 61 1.42 2.05 -2.96
CA SER A 61 0.24 2.28 -2.13
C SER A 61 -0.10 3.76 -1.91
N PRO A 62 0.85 4.68 -1.65
CA PRO A 62 0.52 6.10 -1.50
C PRO A 62 -0.12 6.72 -2.75
N LEU A 63 0.36 6.35 -3.94
CA LEU A 63 -0.17 6.86 -5.19
C LEU A 63 -1.55 6.28 -5.48
N THR A 64 -1.71 4.97 -5.29
CA THR A 64 -3.02 4.31 -5.48
C THR A 64 -4.06 4.82 -4.48
N ALA A 65 -3.66 5.23 -3.26
CA ALA A 65 -4.54 5.85 -2.28
C ALA A 65 -5.07 7.22 -2.74
N ALA A 66 -4.19 8.07 -3.27
CA ALA A 66 -4.58 9.37 -3.79
C ALA A 66 -5.54 9.23 -4.98
N TRP A 67 -5.22 8.33 -5.92
CA TRP A 67 -6.08 8.02 -7.06
C TRP A 67 -7.41 7.40 -6.65
N GLY A 68 -7.43 6.46 -5.70
CA GLY A 68 -8.65 5.85 -5.17
C GLY A 68 -9.55 6.83 -4.42
N SER A 69 -9.04 8.00 -4.04
CA SER A 69 -9.84 9.09 -3.48
C SER A 69 -10.59 9.90 -4.55
N VAL A 70 -10.08 9.90 -5.80
CA VAL A 70 -10.63 10.65 -6.95
C VAL A 70 -11.41 9.72 -7.88
N MET A 71 -10.87 8.54 -8.14
CA MET A 71 -11.44 7.53 -9.06
C MET A 71 -11.72 6.25 -8.28
N GLU A 72 -12.87 5.65 -8.47
CA GLU A 72 -13.25 4.43 -7.78
C GLU A 72 -13.07 3.21 -8.66
N SER A 73 -12.90 2.05 -8.02
CA SER A 73 -12.87 0.72 -8.65
C SER A 73 -14.23 0.05 -8.57
N LEU A 74 -14.39 -1.08 -9.24
CA LEU A 74 -15.61 -1.89 -9.13
C LEU A 74 -15.80 -2.44 -7.72
N ILE A 75 -14.73 -2.96 -7.15
CA ILE A 75 -14.65 -3.59 -5.84
C ILE A 75 -13.40 -3.13 -5.11
N GLU A 76 -13.40 -3.21 -3.78
CA GLU A 76 -12.23 -2.98 -2.94
C GLU A 76 -12.09 -4.10 -1.89
N PRO A 77 -10.88 -4.35 -1.32
CA PRO A 77 -10.71 -5.36 -0.30
C PRO A 77 -11.54 -5.07 0.96
N ASP A 78 -12.08 -6.13 1.55
CA ASP A 78 -12.71 -6.15 2.87
C ASP A 78 -11.87 -7.01 3.82
N TYR A 79 -10.93 -6.37 4.51
CA TYR A 79 -9.96 -7.06 5.37
C TYR A 79 -10.61 -7.72 6.60
N GLU A 80 -11.79 -7.27 7.03
CA GLU A 80 -12.53 -7.87 8.14
C GLU A 80 -13.18 -9.19 7.71
N LYS A 81 -13.73 -9.21 6.48
CA LYS A 81 -14.40 -10.38 5.91
C LYS A 81 -13.46 -11.27 5.10
N ARG A 82 -12.19 -10.90 4.95
CA ARG A 82 -11.20 -11.60 4.10
C ARG A 82 -11.72 -11.81 2.68
N GLY A 83 -12.19 -10.76 2.04
CA GLY A 83 -12.78 -10.82 0.72
C GLY A 83 -12.88 -9.44 0.10
N TYR A 84 -13.97 -9.21 -0.63
CA TYR A 84 -14.18 -7.94 -1.36
C TYR A 84 -15.54 -7.36 -1.02
N ARG A 85 -15.62 -6.03 -1.06
CA ARG A 85 -16.88 -5.28 -1.01
C ARG A 85 -17.08 -4.47 -2.28
N GLY A 86 -18.36 -4.29 -2.67
CA GLY A 86 -18.72 -3.51 -3.83
C GLY A 86 -18.51 -2.01 -3.63
N VAL A 87 -17.98 -1.35 -4.65
CA VAL A 87 -17.88 0.11 -4.75
C VAL A 87 -18.73 0.59 -5.90
N LEU A 88 -18.22 0.60 -7.15
CA LEU A 88 -19.04 0.89 -8.33
C LEU A 88 -19.90 -0.29 -8.76
N ALA A 89 -19.55 -1.53 -8.36
CA ALA A 89 -20.40 -2.71 -8.50
C ALA A 89 -21.23 -2.91 -7.22
N GLU A 90 -22.51 -3.27 -7.38
CA GLU A 90 -23.39 -3.68 -6.28
C GLU A 90 -23.23 -5.16 -5.96
N SER A 91 -23.00 -5.96 -6.99
CA SER A 91 -22.81 -7.42 -6.88
C SER A 91 -22.01 -7.93 -8.07
N TRP A 92 -21.51 -9.15 -7.92
CA TRP A 92 -20.83 -9.87 -9.00
C TRP A 92 -21.07 -11.37 -8.87
N GLN A 93 -20.94 -12.08 -9.98
CA GLN A 93 -21.04 -13.51 -10.05
C GLN A 93 -20.01 -14.07 -11.03
N LEU A 94 -19.23 -15.04 -10.57
CA LEU A 94 -18.31 -15.80 -11.40
C LEU A 94 -18.91 -17.19 -11.67
N LYS A 95 -19.12 -17.53 -12.94
CA LYS A 95 -19.60 -18.85 -13.39
C LYS A 95 -18.67 -19.36 -14.48
N GLY A 96 -17.88 -20.38 -14.18
CA GLY A 96 -16.86 -20.84 -15.10
C GLY A 96 -15.88 -19.69 -15.43
N THR A 97 -15.70 -19.43 -16.72
CA THR A 97 -14.84 -18.33 -17.19
C THR A 97 -15.57 -17.00 -17.37
N ARG A 98 -16.85 -16.91 -16.98
CA ARG A 98 -17.65 -15.70 -17.11
C ARG A 98 -17.83 -15.00 -15.77
N LEU A 99 -17.25 -13.81 -15.63
CA LEU A 99 -17.44 -12.91 -14.50
C LEU A 99 -18.41 -11.79 -14.90
N GLU A 100 -19.52 -11.66 -14.18
CA GLU A 100 -20.53 -10.64 -14.39
C GLU A 100 -20.59 -9.70 -13.21
N PHE A 101 -20.53 -8.38 -13.45
CA PHE A 101 -20.74 -7.32 -12.48
C PHE A 101 -22.05 -6.60 -12.75
N LYS A 102 -22.85 -6.36 -11.71
CA LYS A 102 -23.97 -5.41 -11.72
C LYS A 102 -23.50 -4.09 -11.15
N LEU A 103 -23.57 -3.06 -11.97
CA LEU A 103 -23.10 -1.73 -11.63
C LEU A 103 -24.16 -0.93 -10.87
N ARG A 104 -23.69 -0.07 -9.98
CA ARG A 104 -24.50 0.86 -9.20
C ARG A 104 -25.17 1.88 -10.10
N LYS A 105 -26.49 2.09 -9.90
CA LYS A 105 -27.26 3.10 -10.62
C LYS A 105 -27.11 4.47 -9.97
N GLY A 106 -27.27 5.53 -10.76
CA GLY A 106 -27.25 6.91 -10.27
C GLY A 106 -25.87 7.48 -9.94
N VAL A 107 -24.80 6.73 -10.13
CA VAL A 107 -23.43 7.23 -9.98
C VAL A 107 -23.12 8.25 -11.08
N ARG A 108 -22.45 9.35 -10.71
CA ARG A 108 -22.04 10.42 -11.62
C ARG A 108 -20.55 10.71 -11.47
N PHE A 109 -19.91 11.04 -12.57
CA PHE A 109 -18.58 11.61 -12.58
C PHE A 109 -18.58 13.03 -11.98
N HIS A 110 -17.41 13.55 -11.67
CA HIS A 110 -17.21 14.88 -11.08
C HIS A 110 -17.75 16.04 -11.94
N ASP A 111 -17.87 15.82 -13.25
CA ASP A 111 -18.44 16.75 -14.20
C ASP A 111 -19.98 16.63 -14.35
N GLY A 112 -20.60 15.73 -13.57
CA GLY A 112 -22.03 15.48 -13.59
C GLY A 112 -22.50 14.48 -14.63
N SER A 113 -21.63 14.01 -15.53
CA SER A 113 -21.98 12.97 -16.53
C SER A 113 -22.27 11.62 -15.82
N PRO A 114 -23.19 10.80 -16.37
CA PRO A 114 -23.51 9.50 -15.79
C PRO A 114 -22.36 8.50 -15.96
N PHE A 115 -22.16 7.64 -14.98
CA PHE A 115 -21.28 6.47 -15.04
C PHE A 115 -22.03 5.28 -15.63
N SER A 116 -21.35 4.49 -16.46
CA SER A 116 -21.89 3.31 -17.14
C SER A 116 -20.86 2.21 -17.36
N ALA A 117 -21.33 1.07 -17.83
CA ALA A 117 -20.49 -0.06 -18.22
C ALA A 117 -19.45 0.28 -19.33
N ALA A 118 -19.76 1.22 -20.22
CA ALA A 118 -18.84 1.67 -21.26
C ALA A 118 -17.55 2.28 -20.65
N ASP A 119 -17.65 2.97 -19.52
CA ASP A 119 -16.50 3.54 -18.82
C ASP A 119 -15.58 2.46 -18.26
N VAL A 120 -16.18 1.37 -17.75
CA VAL A 120 -15.43 0.20 -17.27
C VAL A 120 -14.68 -0.48 -18.39
N LEU A 121 -15.38 -0.76 -19.51
CA LEU A 121 -14.78 -1.40 -20.68
C LEU A 121 -13.61 -0.58 -21.23
N ALA A 122 -13.80 0.74 -21.40
CA ALA A 122 -12.77 1.65 -21.88
C ALA A 122 -11.55 1.68 -20.94
N SER A 123 -11.78 1.73 -19.62
CA SER A 123 -10.74 1.73 -18.60
C SER A 123 -9.92 0.44 -18.63
N PHE A 124 -10.56 -0.71 -18.65
CA PHE A 124 -9.88 -2.00 -18.67
C PHE A 124 -9.16 -2.26 -20.00
N LYS A 125 -9.76 -1.84 -21.12
CA LYS A 125 -9.09 -1.85 -22.42
C LYS A 125 -7.81 -1.00 -22.39
N ARG A 126 -7.86 0.19 -21.81
CA ARG A 126 -6.68 1.05 -21.63
C ARG A 126 -5.60 0.37 -20.78
N ILE A 127 -5.96 -0.26 -19.66
CA ILE A 127 -5.00 -1.02 -18.84
C ILE A 127 -4.27 -2.05 -19.69
N LEU A 128 -4.97 -2.78 -20.55
CA LEU A 128 -4.42 -3.84 -21.39
C LEU A 128 -3.56 -3.33 -22.55
N THR A 129 -3.86 -2.15 -23.09
CA THR A 129 -3.24 -1.64 -24.33
C THR A 129 -2.24 -0.51 -24.13
N ASP A 130 -2.23 0.17 -22.98
CA ASP A 130 -1.27 1.22 -22.68
C ASP A 130 0.10 0.61 -22.34
N LYS A 131 1.11 0.90 -23.16
CA LYS A 131 2.49 0.41 -22.98
C LYS A 131 3.12 0.85 -21.65
N ASN A 132 2.62 1.93 -21.07
CA ASN A 132 3.07 2.45 -19.77
C ASN A 132 2.30 1.85 -18.59
N SER A 133 1.31 1.00 -18.86
CA SER A 133 0.51 0.38 -17.79
C SER A 133 1.33 -0.64 -17.00
N LEU A 134 1.52 -0.38 -15.72
CA LEU A 134 2.09 -1.33 -14.77
C LEU A 134 1.06 -2.35 -14.27
N GLN A 135 -0.19 -2.22 -14.72
CA GLN A 135 -1.33 -3.04 -14.28
C GLN A 135 -1.79 -4.06 -15.35
N SER A 136 -1.24 -3.98 -16.56
CA SER A 136 -1.60 -4.89 -17.67
C SER A 136 -1.42 -6.37 -17.33
N PRO A 137 -0.34 -6.83 -16.65
CA PRO A 137 -0.18 -8.24 -16.29
C PRO A 137 -1.31 -8.80 -15.42
N ASN A 138 -1.97 -7.96 -14.62
CA ASN A 138 -3.08 -8.39 -13.79
C ASN A 138 -4.36 -8.73 -14.57
N LEU A 139 -4.50 -8.24 -15.79
CA LEU A 139 -5.66 -8.49 -16.63
C LEU A 139 -5.34 -9.41 -17.81
N GLU A 140 -4.18 -10.05 -17.86
CA GLU A 140 -3.78 -10.91 -18.99
C GLU A 140 -4.69 -12.12 -19.18
N ASN A 141 -5.39 -12.59 -18.12
CA ASN A 141 -6.38 -13.66 -18.21
C ASN A 141 -7.72 -13.21 -18.80
N VAL A 142 -7.93 -11.91 -18.98
CA VAL A 142 -9.12 -11.39 -19.68
C VAL A 142 -9.02 -11.75 -21.17
N LYS A 143 -10.03 -12.46 -21.68
CA LYS A 143 -10.17 -12.82 -23.09
C LYS A 143 -10.86 -11.70 -23.85
N ASP A 144 -12.05 -11.34 -23.40
CA ASP A 144 -12.88 -10.28 -23.94
C ASP A 144 -13.81 -9.72 -22.86
N MET A 145 -14.45 -8.59 -23.17
CA MET A 145 -15.37 -7.90 -22.25
C MET A 145 -16.57 -7.39 -23.05
N ASP A 146 -17.75 -7.43 -22.43
CA ASP A 146 -19.00 -6.97 -23.03
C ASP A 146 -19.84 -6.16 -22.03
N ALA A 147 -20.69 -5.29 -22.55
CA ALA A 147 -21.64 -4.48 -21.80
C ALA A 147 -23.03 -4.58 -22.46
N PRO A 148 -23.84 -5.59 -22.13
CA PRO A 148 -25.14 -5.80 -22.74
C PRO A 148 -26.14 -4.68 -22.41
N ASP A 149 -25.91 -3.97 -21.33
CA ASP A 149 -26.67 -2.80 -20.91
C ASP A 149 -25.78 -1.81 -20.12
N PRO A 150 -26.22 -0.58 -19.86
CA PRO A 150 -25.41 0.44 -19.17
C PRO A 150 -24.96 0.07 -17.74
N HIS A 151 -25.53 -0.96 -17.13
CA HIS A 151 -25.28 -1.35 -15.74
C HIS A 151 -24.81 -2.81 -15.58
N THR A 152 -24.44 -3.47 -16.66
CA THR A 152 -23.90 -4.82 -16.62
C THR A 152 -22.57 -4.88 -17.36
N VAL A 153 -21.52 -5.37 -16.69
CA VAL A 153 -20.22 -5.67 -17.29
C VAL A 153 -20.00 -7.18 -17.23
N ILE A 154 -19.63 -7.74 -18.37
CA ILE A 154 -19.24 -9.14 -18.49
C ILE A 154 -17.77 -9.19 -18.84
N ILE A 155 -16.99 -9.96 -18.08
CA ILE A 155 -15.59 -10.23 -18.35
C ILE A 155 -15.47 -11.73 -18.60
N ASN A 156 -15.09 -12.11 -19.81
CA ASN A 156 -14.81 -13.49 -20.15
C ASN A 156 -13.32 -13.76 -19.98
N LEU A 157 -12.98 -14.84 -19.29
CA LEU A 157 -11.61 -15.23 -19.00
C LEU A 157 -11.12 -16.27 -20.01
N LYS A 158 -9.81 -16.30 -20.26
CA LYS A 158 -9.16 -17.32 -21.10
C LYS A 158 -9.15 -18.69 -20.45
N ARG A 159 -9.03 -18.71 -19.10
CA ARG A 159 -9.05 -19.91 -18.25
C ARG A 159 -9.80 -19.65 -16.95
N LEU A 160 -10.20 -20.70 -16.28
CA LEU A 160 -10.80 -20.61 -14.95
C LEU A 160 -9.83 -19.93 -13.98
N ASP A 161 -10.36 -19.02 -13.15
CA ASP A 161 -9.56 -18.26 -12.21
C ASP A 161 -10.43 -17.75 -11.05
N ALA A 162 -10.41 -18.47 -9.94
CA ALA A 162 -11.16 -18.10 -8.75
C ALA A 162 -10.58 -16.86 -8.04
N ASN A 163 -9.35 -16.46 -8.37
CA ASN A 163 -8.66 -15.31 -7.81
C ASN A 163 -8.77 -14.03 -8.66
N ILE A 164 -9.50 -14.06 -9.77
CA ILE A 164 -9.65 -12.92 -10.70
C ILE A 164 -10.07 -11.61 -9.99
N LEU A 165 -10.79 -11.69 -8.87
CA LEU A 165 -11.18 -10.52 -8.11
C LEU A 165 -9.98 -9.79 -7.49
N GLU A 166 -8.89 -10.49 -7.13
CA GLU A 166 -7.63 -9.87 -6.69
C GLU A 166 -7.01 -9.04 -7.81
N ASP A 167 -7.08 -9.53 -9.03
CA ASP A 167 -6.55 -8.83 -10.20
C ASP A 167 -7.41 -7.63 -10.62
N ILE A 168 -8.72 -7.69 -10.38
CA ILE A 168 -9.67 -6.61 -10.73
C ILE A 168 -9.76 -5.56 -9.62
N ASN A 169 -9.56 -5.92 -8.35
CA ASN A 169 -9.65 -4.96 -7.27
C ASN A 169 -8.67 -3.79 -7.45
N ASN A 170 -9.03 -2.62 -6.94
CA ASN A 170 -8.23 -1.40 -7.06
C ASN A 170 -7.91 -0.94 -8.49
N ARG A 171 -8.53 -1.52 -9.54
CA ARG A 171 -8.46 -0.98 -10.91
C ARG A 171 -9.48 0.15 -11.00
N VAL A 172 -8.98 1.38 -10.91
CA VAL A 172 -9.85 2.57 -10.94
C VAL A 172 -10.48 2.75 -12.31
N VAL A 173 -11.73 3.24 -12.32
CA VAL A 173 -12.48 3.48 -13.55
C VAL A 173 -12.42 4.96 -13.90
N MET A 174 -11.99 5.24 -15.13
CA MET A 174 -11.97 6.55 -15.73
C MET A 174 -13.22 6.75 -16.61
N LYS A 175 -13.60 8.00 -16.84
CA LYS A 175 -14.58 8.32 -17.89
C LYS A 175 -14.11 7.81 -19.24
N GLN A 176 -14.99 7.20 -20.03
CA GLN A 176 -14.67 6.62 -21.34
C GLN A 176 -13.83 7.55 -22.21
N ALA A 177 -14.26 8.81 -22.37
CA ALA A 177 -13.55 9.78 -23.22
C ALA A 177 -12.10 10.04 -22.74
N ALA A 178 -11.80 9.94 -21.44
CA ALA A 178 -10.45 10.05 -20.91
C ALA A 178 -9.67 8.74 -21.08
N ALA A 179 -10.33 7.59 -20.90
CA ALA A 179 -9.70 6.28 -21.08
C ALA A 179 -9.29 6.02 -22.54
N GLU A 180 -10.03 6.53 -23.51
CA GLU A 180 -9.76 6.38 -24.94
C GLU A 180 -8.62 7.29 -25.46
N LYS A 181 -8.30 8.37 -24.74
CA LYS A 181 -7.15 9.21 -25.08
C LYS A 181 -5.84 8.53 -24.66
N MET A 182 -5.20 7.86 -25.60
CA MET A 182 -3.93 7.18 -25.39
C MET A 182 -2.78 8.20 -25.37
N GLY A 183 -1.93 8.19 -24.31
CA GLY A 183 -0.60 8.80 -24.31
C GLY A 183 -0.46 10.17 -23.66
N GLU A 184 -1.48 10.94 -23.41
CA GLU A 184 -1.41 12.18 -22.65
C GLU A 184 -2.06 12.00 -21.26
N ALA A 185 -1.35 12.46 -20.23
CA ALA A 185 -1.96 12.62 -18.94
C ALA A 185 -3.07 13.66 -19.08
N ASP A 186 -4.30 13.27 -18.76
CA ASP A 186 -5.37 14.25 -18.66
C ASP A 186 -4.97 15.25 -17.57
N ASP A 187 -4.81 16.52 -17.93
CA ASP A 187 -4.42 17.58 -16.99
C ASP A 187 -5.44 17.74 -15.84
N ARG A 188 -6.61 17.10 -15.95
CA ARG A 188 -7.68 17.14 -14.96
C ARG A 188 -8.38 15.79 -14.83
N PRO A 189 -7.89 14.89 -13.95
CA PRO A 189 -8.52 13.60 -13.72
C PRO A 189 -9.96 13.76 -13.22
N ILE A 190 -10.92 13.18 -13.94
CA ILE A 190 -12.34 13.17 -13.62
C ILE A 190 -12.73 11.75 -13.22
N GLY A 191 -13.13 11.59 -11.96
CA GLY A 191 -13.57 10.32 -11.40
C GLY A 191 -14.96 10.40 -10.82
N THR A 192 -15.36 9.34 -10.12
CA THR A 192 -16.63 9.22 -9.39
C THR A 192 -16.49 9.40 -7.88
N GLY A 193 -15.24 9.54 -7.40
CA GLY A 193 -14.86 9.42 -6.01
C GLY A 193 -15.34 10.54 -5.07
N PRO A 194 -15.12 10.35 -3.75
CA PRO A 194 -15.53 11.30 -2.71
C PRO A 194 -14.76 12.63 -2.73
N PHE A 195 -13.66 12.69 -3.48
CA PHE A 195 -12.89 13.91 -3.69
C PHE A 195 -12.71 14.20 -5.18
N LYS A 196 -12.66 15.47 -5.54
CA LYS A 196 -12.37 15.99 -6.88
C LYS A 196 -10.93 16.46 -6.95
N PHE A 197 -10.25 16.17 -8.05
CA PHE A 197 -8.92 16.71 -8.34
C PHE A 197 -8.96 18.23 -8.44
N THR A 198 -7.97 18.91 -7.88
CA THR A 198 -7.83 20.36 -7.89
C THR A 198 -6.57 20.81 -8.61
N SER A 199 -5.40 20.31 -8.17
CA SER A 199 -4.11 20.66 -8.75
C SER A 199 -3.05 19.61 -8.45
N TRP A 200 -2.00 19.60 -9.26
CA TRP A 200 -0.82 18.76 -9.08
C TRP A 200 0.44 19.50 -9.51
N GLU A 201 1.45 19.39 -8.68
CA GLU A 201 2.81 19.82 -8.97
C GLU A 201 3.71 18.58 -9.01
N ARG A 202 4.40 18.33 -10.10
CA ARG A 202 5.13 17.06 -10.34
C ARG A 202 6.09 16.67 -9.20
N THR A 203 6.70 17.63 -8.54
CA THR A 203 7.63 17.43 -7.41
C THR A 203 7.09 17.93 -6.07
N GLY A 204 5.84 18.36 -6.02
CA GLY A 204 5.27 19.07 -4.90
C GLY A 204 4.05 18.39 -4.31
N GLN A 205 2.89 18.90 -4.66
CA GLN A 205 1.64 18.59 -4.00
C GLN A 205 0.62 18.04 -4.99
N PHE A 206 -0.21 17.10 -4.51
CA PHE A 206 -1.43 16.67 -5.17
C PHE A 206 -2.59 17.07 -4.28
N VAL A 207 -3.44 17.97 -4.79
CA VAL A 207 -4.54 18.58 -4.02
C VAL A 207 -5.88 18.08 -4.54
N ILE A 208 -6.70 17.61 -3.62
CA ILE A 208 -8.08 17.17 -3.88
C ILE A 208 -9.03 17.85 -2.93
N ARG A 209 -10.27 18.11 -3.38
CA ARG A 209 -11.34 18.71 -2.58
C ARG A 209 -12.56 17.82 -2.54
N ARG A 210 -13.33 17.94 -1.44
CA ARG A 210 -14.55 17.20 -1.24
C ARG A 210 -15.49 17.31 -2.44
N ASN A 211 -16.05 16.20 -2.85
CA ASN A 211 -17.14 16.11 -3.79
C ASN A 211 -18.47 16.25 -3.05
N GLU A 212 -19.08 17.43 -3.07
CA GLU A 212 -20.37 17.70 -2.41
C GLU A 212 -21.51 16.87 -3.01
N SER A 213 -21.38 16.46 -4.27
CA SER A 213 -22.38 15.67 -4.99
C SER A 213 -21.99 14.19 -5.07
N TYR A 214 -21.19 13.71 -4.11
CA TYR A 214 -20.78 12.31 -4.07
C TYR A 214 -22.01 11.39 -3.90
N TRP A 215 -22.08 10.33 -4.68
CA TRP A 215 -23.18 9.37 -4.67
C TRP A 215 -23.30 8.57 -3.37
N GLY A 216 -22.20 8.42 -2.61
CA GLY A 216 -22.16 7.80 -1.30
C GLY A 216 -22.22 8.84 -0.17
N GLN A 217 -21.65 8.50 0.98
CA GLN A 217 -21.54 9.45 2.09
C GLN A 217 -20.42 10.46 1.79
N PRO A 218 -20.72 11.76 1.69
CA PRO A 218 -19.72 12.79 1.46
C PRO A 218 -18.63 12.80 2.55
N ALA A 219 -17.39 13.05 2.16
CA ALA A 219 -16.30 13.21 3.12
C ALA A 219 -16.54 14.40 4.05
N LYS A 220 -16.06 14.31 5.29
CA LYS A 220 -16.14 15.40 6.28
C LYS A 220 -14.96 16.38 6.17
N ILE A 221 -13.88 15.98 5.50
CA ILE A 221 -12.71 16.81 5.21
C ILE A 221 -12.95 17.57 3.91
N ASP A 222 -12.73 18.89 3.89
CA ASP A 222 -12.95 19.73 2.71
C ASP A 222 -11.85 19.62 1.67
N GLU A 223 -10.60 19.50 2.14
CA GLU A 223 -9.42 19.45 1.27
C GLU A 223 -8.36 18.48 1.82
N VAL A 224 -7.80 17.68 0.93
CA VAL A 224 -6.65 16.81 1.23
C VAL A 224 -5.49 17.19 0.33
N VAL A 225 -4.31 17.33 0.93
CA VAL A 225 -3.06 17.60 0.22
C VAL A 225 -2.10 16.45 0.48
N TYR A 226 -1.71 15.74 -0.57
CA TYR A 226 -0.63 14.76 -0.49
C TYR A 226 0.69 15.42 -0.85
N LYS A 227 1.70 15.26 0.01
CA LYS A 227 3.07 15.80 -0.16
C LYS A 227 4.10 14.68 -0.13
N SER A 228 5.24 14.91 -0.81
CA SER A 228 6.44 14.09 -0.63
C SER A 228 7.40 14.75 0.34
N ILE A 229 7.81 14.00 1.37
CA ILE A 229 8.93 14.34 2.26
C ILE A 229 9.72 13.04 2.43
N GLN A 230 10.79 12.89 1.67
CA GLN A 230 11.52 11.63 1.56
C GLN A 230 12.22 11.23 2.87
N GLU A 231 12.92 12.19 3.49
CA GLU A 231 13.68 11.96 4.72
C GLU A 231 12.76 11.78 5.92
N ASP A 232 12.93 10.68 6.66
CA ASP A 232 12.10 10.33 7.81
C ASP A 232 12.13 11.40 8.89
N ALA A 233 13.32 11.90 9.25
CA ALA A 233 13.47 12.94 10.26
C ALA A 233 12.78 14.26 9.87
N ALA A 234 12.87 14.67 8.60
CA ALA A 234 12.17 15.86 8.08
C ALA A 234 10.65 15.67 8.10
N ARG A 235 10.18 14.47 7.76
CA ARG A 235 8.74 14.13 7.77
C ARG A 235 8.18 14.16 9.18
N ILE A 236 8.91 13.63 10.17
CA ILE A 236 8.54 13.66 11.59
C ILE A 236 8.53 15.11 12.11
N ALA A 237 9.57 15.90 11.83
CA ALA A 237 9.64 17.31 12.23
C ALA A 237 8.48 18.14 11.65
N ALA A 238 8.08 17.87 10.39
CA ALA A 238 6.92 18.51 9.78
C ALA A 238 5.60 18.18 10.50
N LEU A 239 5.43 16.96 11.00
CA LEU A 239 4.27 16.59 11.81
C LEU A 239 4.30 17.29 13.19
N GLU A 240 5.43 17.29 13.87
CA GLU A 240 5.57 17.89 15.20
C GLU A 240 5.38 19.41 15.16
N SER A 241 5.80 20.07 14.10
CA SER A 241 5.59 21.51 13.89
C SER A 241 4.19 21.86 13.38
N GLY A 242 3.36 20.86 13.00
CA GLY A 242 2.03 21.07 12.44
C GLY A 242 2.02 21.51 10.96
N GLN A 243 3.14 21.35 10.25
CA GLN A 243 3.20 21.59 8.79
C GLN A 243 2.51 20.50 7.99
N VAL A 244 2.39 19.30 8.57
CA VAL A 244 1.60 18.19 8.03
C VAL A 244 0.77 17.56 9.14
N ASP A 245 -0.32 16.88 8.78
CA ASP A 245 -1.30 16.36 9.72
C ASP A 245 -1.23 14.85 9.89
N VAL A 246 -0.76 14.13 8.87
CA VAL A 246 -0.63 12.66 8.84
C VAL A 246 0.69 12.30 8.17
N ILE A 247 1.42 11.37 8.76
CA ILE A 247 2.63 10.77 8.17
C ILE A 247 2.57 9.24 8.22
N SER A 248 3.25 8.59 7.31
CA SER A 248 3.47 7.14 7.27
C SER A 248 4.95 6.78 7.32
N ASN A 249 5.25 5.49 7.46
CA ASN A 249 6.61 4.94 7.47
C ASN A 249 7.50 5.55 8.55
N ILE A 250 7.01 5.56 9.79
CA ILE A 250 7.76 6.04 10.95
C ILE A 250 8.77 4.96 11.35
N PRO A 251 10.05 5.32 11.52
CA PRO A 251 11.05 4.40 12.04
C PRO A 251 10.67 3.87 13.44
N PRO A 252 10.88 2.57 13.73
CA PRO A 252 10.51 1.96 15.00
C PRO A 252 11.01 2.70 16.25
N HIS A 253 12.25 3.17 16.23
CA HIS A 253 12.88 3.89 17.36
C HIS A 253 12.22 5.24 17.70
N GLU A 254 11.44 5.83 16.78
CA GLU A 254 10.71 7.07 17.01
C GLU A 254 9.34 6.88 17.67
N VAL A 255 8.84 5.65 17.69
CA VAL A 255 7.47 5.34 18.15
C VAL A 255 7.26 5.75 19.60
N ALA A 256 8.20 5.41 20.51
CA ALA A 256 8.08 5.74 21.93
C ALA A 256 8.10 7.26 22.16
N ARG A 257 8.99 7.97 21.47
CA ARG A 257 9.12 9.42 21.55
C ARG A 257 7.85 10.13 21.04
N LEU A 258 7.34 9.72 19.89
CA LEU A 258 6.14 10.33 19.32
C LEU A 258 4.87 10.01 20.13
N LYS A 259 4.77 8.81 20.72
CA LYS A 259 3.65 8.46 21.63
C LYS A 259 3.61 9.34 22.89
N ALA A 260 4.75 9.84 23.36
CA ALA A 260 4.83 10.75 24.51
C ALA A 260 4.32 12.16 24.19
N ASN A 261 4.15 12.53 22.93
CA ASN A 261 3.62 13.83 22.53
C ASN A 261 2.08 13.82 22.54
N PRO A 262 1.41 14.56 23.48
CA PRO A 262 -0.04 14.53 23.61
C PRO A 262 -0.80 15.12 22.40
N ARG A 263 -0.12 15.90 21.56
CA ARG A 263 -0.69 16.47 20.32
C ARG A 263 -0.75 15.48 19.17
N LEU A 264 -0.16 14.29 19.34
CA LEU A 264 -0.07 13.27 18.32
C LEU A 264 -0.78 11.99 18.71
N ARG A 265 -1.15 11.20 17.75
CA ARG A 265 -1.57 9.80 17.85
C ARG A 265 -0.67 8.97 16.96
N VAL A 266 -0.04 7.95 17.53
CA VAL A 266 0.76 6.98 16.79
C VAL A 266 -0.04 5.69 16.68
N GLN A 267 -0.23 5.21 15.45
CA GLN A 267 -0.98 4.00 15.15
C GLN A 267 -0.07 2.98 14.46
N PRO A 268 0.54 2.06 15.21
CA PRO A 268 1.16 0.88 14.63
C PRO A 268 0.04 -0.08 14.19
N VAL A 269 0.06 -0.50 12.94
CA VAL A 269 -0.93 -1.41 12.36
C VAL A 269 -0.20 -2.62 11.79
N GLN A 270 -0.73 -3.81 12.03
CA GLN A 270 -0.23 -4.99 11.37
C GLN A 270 -0.47 -4.86 9.86
N GLY A 271 0.63 -4.65 9.11
CA GLY A 271 0.58 -4.55 7.67
C GLY A 271 0.29 -5.89 6.99
N LEU A 272 -0.03 -5.84 5.72
CA LEU A 272 -0.30 -7.02 4.89
C LEU A 272 0.94 -7.51 4.13
N ARG A 273 2.14 -7.12 4.59
CA ARG A 273 3.40 -7.50 3.94
C ARG A 273 4.14 -8.54 4.76
N PRO A 274 4.02 -9.84 4.43
CA PRO A 274 4.94 -10.84 4.96
C PRO A 274 6.35 -10.60 4.45
N LEU A 275 7.33 -10.61 5.37
CA LEU A 275 8.74 -10.71 5.05
C LEU A 275 9.21 -12.14 5.24
N PHE A 276 10.04 -12.60 4.33
CA PHE A 276 10.59 -13.96 4.34
C PHE A 276 11.95 -14.02 3.68
N LEU A 277 12.72 -15.02 4.04
CA LEU A 277 14.02 -15.31 3.47
C LEU A 277 13.85 -16.44 2.45
N VAL A 278 14.05 -16.15 1.18
CA VAL A 278 13.99 -17.14 0.09
C VAL A 278 15.25 -17.98 0.09
N LEU A 279 15.08 -19.28 -0.11
CA LEU A 279 16.12 -20.29 -0.27
C LEU A 279 15.93 -20.97 -1.62
N SER A 280 16.71 -20.61 -2.64
CA SER A 280 16.51 -21.10 -4.02
C SER A 280 17.18 -22.48 -4.24
N PRO A 281 16.40 -23.57 -4.44
CA PRO A 281 16.95 -24.93 -4.57
C PRO A 281 17.88 -25.16 -5.77
N HIS A 282 17.87 -24.29 -6.75
CA HIS A 282 18.85 -24.31 -7.86
C HIS A 282 20.30 -24.24 -7.37
N TYR A 283 20.53 -23.58 -6.26
CA TYR A 283 21.88 -23.37 -5.73
C TYR A 283 22.19 -24.38 -4.62
N LYS A 284 23.24 -25.21 -4.82
CA LYS A 284 23.70 -26.12 -3.78
C LYS A 284 24.26 -25.35 -2.57
N PRO A 285 24.01 -25.83 -1.34
CA PRO A 285 23.32 -27.08 -1.00
C PRO A 285 21.81 -26.88 -0.73
N LEU A 286 21.18 -25.80 -1.18
CA LEU A 286 19.75 -25.49 -0.96
C LEU A 286 18.78 -26.44 -1.72
N ASP A 287 19.28 -27.29 -2.62
CA ASP A 287 18.54 -28.38 -3.26
C ASP A 287 18.11 -29.44 -2.24
N ASN A 288 18.84 -29.58 -1.12
CA ASN A 288 18.53 -30.51 -0.06
C ASN A 288 17.49 -29.88 0.93
N VAL A 289 16.32 -30.50 1.06
CA VAL A 289 15.27 -30.03 1.98
C VAL A 289 15.71 -30.00 3.45
N LYS A 290 16.58 -30.92 3.89
CA LYS A 290 17.12 -30.94 5.26
C LYS A 290 17.95 -29.69 5.53
N VAL A 291 18.75 -29.23 4.55
CA VAL A 291 19.49 -27.98 4.65
C VAL A 291 18.54 -26.79 4.82
N ARG A 292 17.48 -26.69 4.01
CA ARG A 292 16.51 -25.61 4.11
C ARG A 292 15.77 -25.60 5.46
N ARG A 293 15.39 -26.80 5.95
CA ARG A 293 14.77 -26.96 7.29
C ARG A 293 15.77 -26.59 8.40
N ALA A 294 17.04 -26.98 8.29
CA ALA A 294 18.07 -26.57 9.23
C ALA A 294 18.22 -25.06 9.30
N MET A 295 18.25 -24.37 8.17
CA MET A 295 18.32 -22.92 8.12
C MET A 295 17.09 -22.26 8.77
N THR A 296 15.90 -22.86 8.64
CA THR A 296 14.69 -22.38 9.31
C THR A 296 14.80 -22.49 10.84
N HIS A 297 15.32 -23.62 11.36
CA HIS A 297 15.59 -23.81 12.78
C HIS A 297 16.70 -22.91 13.33
N ALA A 298 17.62 -22.44 12.48
CA ALA A 298 18.73 -21.60 12.88
C ALA A 298 18.37 -20.14 13.18
N ILE A 299 17.19 -19.66 12.73
CA ILE A 299 16.82 -18.25 12.81
C ILE A 299 15.83 -17.98 13.95
N ASP A 300 16.32 -17.24 14.96
CA ASP A 300 15.53 -16.70 16.09
C ASP A 300 14.84 -15.41 15.66
N ARG A 301 13.63 -15.55 15.13
CA ARG A 301 12.79 -14.44 14.64
C ARG A 301 12.32 -13.54 15.77
N GLU A 302 11.99 -14.11 16.94
CA GLU A 302 11.50 -13.36 18.10
C GLU A 302 12.59 -12.44 18.66
N ARG A 303 13.82 -12.92 18.70
CA ARG A 303 14.97 -12.11 19.10
C ARG A 303 15.20 -10.94 18.14
N ILE A 304 15.07 -11.14 16.83
CA ILE A 304 15.19 -10.06 15.83
C ILE A 304 14.07 -9.03 16.03
N ILE A 305 12.82 -9.49 16.17
CA ILE A 305 11.68 -8.60 16.39
C ILE A 305 11.87 -7.77 17.67
N LYS A 306 12.27 -8.42 18.77
CA LYS A 306 12.41 -7.76 20.06
C LYS A 306 13.55 -6.74 20.09
N HIS A 307 14.74 -7.09 19.56
CA HIS A 307 15.94 -6.30 19.78
C HIS A 307 16.36 -5.43 18.58
N ILE A 308 15.99 -5.80 17.35
CA ILE A 308 16.32 -5.01 16.17
C ILE A 308 15.12 -4.16 15.72
N LEU A 309 13.92 -4.75 15.75
CA LEU A 309 12.69 -4.07 15.32
C LEU A 309 11.93 -3.45 16.52
N GLU A 310 12.49 -3.52 17.74
CA GLU A 310 11.93 -2.90 18.95
C GLU A 310 10.45 -3.26 19.18
N GLY A 311 10.06 -4.51 18.86
CA GLY A 311 8.70 -5.00 18.94
C GLY A 311 7.76 -4.52 17.82
N ASN A 312 8.26 -3.81 16.82
CA ASN A 312 7.44 -3.26 15.74
C ASN A 312 7.31 -4.21 14.53
N ALA A 313 7.07 -5.47 14.80
CA ALA A 313 6.73 -6.50 13.82
C ALA A 313 5.93 -7.61 14.50
N TYR A 314 5.15 -8.35 13.72
CA TYR A 314 4.40 -9.52 14.17
C TYR A 314 5.06 -10.80 13.65
N PRO A 315 5.46 -11.74 14.53
CA PRO A 315 6.03 -13.00 14.07
C PRO A 315 4.99 -13.74 13.21
N LEU A 316 5.41 -14.25 12.08
CA LEU A 316 4.57 -15.10 11.26
C LEU A 316 4.71 -16.55 11.69
N SER A 317 3.58 -17.23 11.96
CA SER A 317 3.55 -18.67 12.16
C SER A 317 3.73 -19.44 10.86
N GLY A 318 3.39 -18.83 9.73
CA GLY A 318 3.57 -19.30 8.37
C GLY A 318 3.90 -18.16 7.41
N MET A 319 3.51 -18.27 6.15
CA MET A 319 3.78 -17.25 5.11
C MET A 319 2.73 -16.13 5.05
N LEU A 320 1.63 -16.23 5.80
CA LEU A 320 0.45 -15.38 5.65
C LEU A 320 0.09 -14.70 6.96
N SER A 321 -0.43 -13.49 6.88
CA SER A 321 -1.08 -12.82 8.02
C SER A 321 -2.55 -13.24 8.16
N PRO A 322 -3.14 -13.08 9.38
CA PRO A 322 -4.52 -13.49 9.66
C PRO A 322 -5.59 -12.86 8.77
N GLN A 323 -5.31 -11.68 8.17
CA GLN A 323 -6.24 -10.96 7.31
C GLN A 323 -6.27 -11.48 5.86
N VAL A 324 -5.33 -12.36 5.49
CA VAL A 324 -5.21 -12.91 4.13
C VAL A 324 -6.15 -14.08 3.96
N PHE A 325 -6.90 -14.14 2.87
CA PHE A 325 -7.70 -15.32 2.52
C PHE A 325 -6.77 -16.53 2.30
N GLY A 326 -7.15 -17.69 2.84
CA GLY A 326 -6.30 -18.89 2.85
C GLY A 326 -5.33 -18.96 4.04
N TYR A 327 -5.40 -18.00 4.99
CA TYR A 327 -4.66 -18.11 6.24
C TYR A 327 -5.02 -19.38 7.01
N ASP A 328 -3.99 -20.10 7.46
CA ASP A 328 -4.16 -21.30 8.29
C ASP A 328 -3.65 -21.03 9.71
N PRO A 329 -4.53 -20.94 10.73
CA PRO A 329 -4.09 -20.77 12.12
C PRO A 329 -3.31 -21.98 12.67
N GLY A 330 -3.45 -23.15 12.04
CA GLY A 330 -2.72 -24.37 12.35
C GLY A 330 -1.35 -24.48 11.69
N ALA A 331 -1.06 -23.66 10.68
CA ALA A 331 0.23 -23.65 10.00
C ALA A 331 1.32 -23.09 10.93
N LYS A 332 2.40 -23.87 11.10
CA LYS A 332 3.52 -23.49 11.94
C LYS A 332 4.83 -23.67 11.19
N ALA A 333 5.57 -22.59 11.00
CA ALA A 333 6.96 -22.66 10.61
C ALA A 333 7.77 -23.36 11.72
N PHE A 334 8.89 -23.97 11.34
CA PHE A 334 9.78 -24.59 12.30
C PHE A 334 10.23 -23.59 13.37
N ALA A 335 10.21 -24.03 14.64
CA ALA A 335 10.66 -23.23 15.77
C ALA A 335 12.19 -23.05 15.73
N TYR A 336 12.69 -21.97 16.36
CA TYR A 336 14.11 -21.78 16.60
C TYR A 336 14.64 -22.93 17.46
N ASP A 337 15.57 -23.70 16.92
CA ASP A 337 16.25 -24.81 17.56
C ASP A 337 17.62 -25.03 16.88
N PRO A 338 18.68 -24.36 17.34
CA PRO A 338 19.98 -24.45 16.73
C PRO A 338 20.61 -25.84 16.84
N GLU A 339 20.26 -26.64 17.84
CA GLU A 339 20.79 -28.02 17.97
C GLU A 339 20.10 -28.92 16.92
N LYS A 340 18.80 -28.77 16.71
CA LYS A 340 18.11 -29.46 15.62
C LYS A 340 18.65 -29.04 14.25
N ALA A 341 18.97 -27.75 14.07
CA ALA A 341 19.60 -27.25 12.85
C ALA A 341 20.95 -27.98 12.57
N LYS A 342 21.83 -28.06 13.57
CA LYS A 342 23.09 -28.78 13.45
C LYS A 342 22.89 -30.27 13.11
N GLN A 343 21.93 -30.92 13.81
CA GLN A 343 21.59 -32.33 13.52
C GLN A 343 21.17 -32.51 12.05
N LEU A 344 20.29 -31.67 11.54
CA LEU A 344 19.80 -31.73 10.16
C LEU A 344 20.93 -31.46 9.15
N LEU A 345 21.88 -30.58 9.48
CA LEU A 345 23.07 -30.35 8.64
C LEU A 345 23.99 -31.60 8.58
N VAL A 346 24.22 -32.26 9.71
CA VAL A 346 24.95 -33.55 9.73
C VAL A 346 24.25 -34.60 8.88
N GLU A 347 22.92 -34.76 9.06
CA GLU A 347 22.12 -35.68 8.26
C GLU A 347 22.10 -35.36 6.76
N ALA A 348 22.29 -34.08 6.42
CA ALA A 348 22.38 -33.59 5.04
C ALA A 348 23.79 -33.75 4.42
N GLY A 349 24.81 -34.20 5.21
CA GLY A 349 26.18 -34.35 4.76
C GLY A 349 27.05 -33.09 4.96
N PHE A 350 26.62 -32.14 5.78
CA PHE A 350 27.35 -30.89 6.06
C PHE A 350 27.68 -30.74 7.56
N PRO A 351 28.44 -31.68 8.18
CA PRO A 351 28.76 -31.63 9.63
C PRO A 351 29.57 -30.39 10.03
N ASN A 352 30.33 -29.83 9.09
CA ASN A 352 31.14 -28.62 9.30
C ASN A 352 30.48 -27.35 8.71
N GLY A 353 29.19 -27.44 8.32
CA GLY A 353 28.50 -26.37 7.65
C GLY A 353 28.91 -26.16 6.20
N PHE A 354 28.59 -24.97 5.66
CA PHE A 354 28.91 -24.60 4.27
C PHE A 354 28.90 -23.05 4.13
N GLU A 355 29.34 -22.60 2.96
CA GLU A 355 29.33 -21.17 2.61
C GLU A 355 28.28 -20.86 1.54
N ILE A 356 27.58 -19.71 1.65
CA ILE A 356 26.56 -19.28 0.72
C ILE A 356 26.46 -17.76 0.65
N ASP A 357 26.16 -17.20 -0.54
CA ASP A 357 25.87 -15.79 -0.71
C ASP A 357 24.46 -15.45 -0.20
N TYR A 358 24.36 -14.40 0.61
CA TYR A 358 23.12 -13.86 1.15
C TYR A 358 22.90 -12.41 0.66
N PHE A 359 21.76 -12.15 0.04
CA PHE A 359 21.40 -10.82 -0.46
C PHE A 359 20.27 -10.22 0.36
N SER A 360 20.50 -9.02 0.87
CA SER A 360 19.47 -8.18 1.50
C SER A 360 19.44 -6.83 0.81
N PRO A 361 18.26 -6.28 0.47
CA PRO A 361 18.20 -4.92 -0.07
C PRO A 361 18.66 -3.92 1.00
N THR A 362 19.02 -2.71 0.56
CA THR A 362 19.28 -1.59 1.45
C THR A 362 18.21 -0.53 1.28
N GLY A 363 17.64 -0.08 2.41
CA GLY A 363 16.66 1.02 2.45
C GLY A 363 15.26 0.65 1.96
N ARG A 364 14.93 -0.65 1.88
CA ARG A 364 13.60 -1.13 1.45
C ARG A 364 12.70 -1.51 2.62
N TYR A 365 13.25 -2.16 3.63
CA TYR A 365 12.53 -2.62 4.81
C TYR A 365 13.11 -1.98 6.07
N PRO A 366 12.31 -1.81 7.14
CA PRO A 366 12.82 -1.31 8.40
C PRO A 366 14.03 -2.11 8.87
N LYS A 367 15.16 -1.44 9.10
CA LYS A 367 16.40 -2.07 9.62
C LYS A 367 16.90 -3.26 8.79
N ASP A 368 16.68 -3.27 7.48
CA ASP A 368 17.03 -4.40 6.61
C ASP A 368 18.52 -4.83 6.70
N LYS A 369 19.43 -3.86 6.84
CA LYS A 369 20.86 -4.14 7.01
C LYS A 369 21.17 -4.76 8.37
N GLU A 370 20.65 -4.23 9.45
CA GLU A 370 20.85 -4.74 10.81
C GLU A 370 20.21 -6.12 10.98
N VAL A 371 19.02 -6.32 10.42
CA VAL A 371 18.35 -7.63 10.35
C VAL A 371 19.24 -8.65 9.61
N ALA A 372 19.79 -8.27 8.46
CA ALA A 372 20.64 -9.15 7.68
C ALA A 372 21.91 -9.56 8.43
N LEU A 373 22.53 -8.64 9.16
CA LEU A 373 23.71 -8.94 9.98
C LEU A 373 23.40 -9.92 11.11
N VAL A 374 22.24 -9.79 11.77
CA VAL A 374 21.83 -10.75 12.82
C VAL A 374 21.52 -12.12 12.23
N ILE A 375 20.90 -12.20 11.05
CA ILE A 375 20.69 -13.49 10.36
C ILE A 375 22.02 -14.16 10.03
N VAL A 376 23.03 -13.42 9.55
CA VAL A 376 24.39 -13.93 9.32
C VAL A 376 24.99 -14.51 10.60
N GLU A 377 24.89 -13.78 11.72
CA GLU A 377 25.38 -14.24 13.02
C GLU A 377 24.69 -15.55 13.47
N GLN A 378 23.37 -15.62 13.33
CA GLN A 378 22.59 -16.79 13.74
C GLN A 378 22.92 -18.03 12.89
N LEU A 379 23.07 -17.86 11.57
CA LEU A 379 23.50 -18.93 10.67
C LEU A 379 24.92 -19.42 11.00
N ALA A 380 25.84 -18.51 11.35
CA ALA A 380 27.20 -18.86 11.74
C ALA A 380 27.24 -19.73 12.99
N ARG A 381 26.32 -19.62 13.93
CA ARG A 381 26.21 -20.45 15.16
C ARG A 381 25.97 -21.94 14.84
N VAL A 382 25.41 -22.24 13.68
CA VAL A 382 25.18 -23.61 13.21
C VAL A 382 26.15 -24.04 12.11
N GLY A 383 27.24 -23.27 11.88
CA GLY A 383 28.29 -23.58 10.90
C GLY A 383 28.04 -23.05 9.48
N ILE A 384 26.94 -22.28 9.24
CA ILE A 384 26.66 -21.74 7.92
C ILE A 384 27.29 -20.36 7.79
N LYS A 385 28.26 -20.19 6.90
CA LYS A 385 28.90 -18.92 6.58
C LYS A 385 28.10 -18.20 5.47
N ALA A 386 27.28 -17.22 5.84
CA ALA A 386 26.52 -16.41 4.89
C ALA A 386 27.33 -15.16 4.49
N ASN A 387 27.69 -15.03 3.21
CA ASN A 387 28.40 -13.88 2.66
C ASN A 387 27.40 -12.79 2.30
N LEU A 388 27.20 -11.84 3.19
CA LEU A 388 26.21 -10.77 3.04
C LEU A 388 26.59 -9.80 1.93
N LYS A 389 25.64 -9.55 1.03
CA LYS A 389 25.68 -8.53 -0.02
C LYS A 389 24.42 -7.66 0.08
N THR A 390 24.60 -6.33 0.13
CA THR A 390 23.52 -5.38 0.38
C THR A 390 23.35 -4.38 -0.77
N PRO A 391 22.95 -4.84 -1.97
CA PRO A 391 22.72 -3.95 -3.10
C PRO A 391 21.56 -2.97 -2.83
N GLU A 392 21.63 -1.80 -3.47
CA GLU A 392 20.54 -0.86 -3.50
C GLU A 392 19.27 -1.51 -4.09
N TRP A 393 18.08 -1.06 -3.60
CA TRP A 393 16.79 -1.66 -3.96
C TRP A 393 16.55 -1.79 -5.48
N ALA A 394 16.89 -0.78 -6.29
CA ALA A 394 16.64 -0.83 -7.73
C ALA A 394 17.42 -1.98 -8.41
N ILE A 395 18.68 -2.17 -8.02
CA ILE A 395 19.53 -3.27 -8.50
C ILE A 395 19.00 -4.60 -7.96
N PHE A 396 18.74 -4.67 -6.66
CA PHE A 396 18.21 -5.87 -6.00
C PHE A 396 16.91 -6.34 -6.69
N ASN A 397 15.94 -5.43 -6.88
CA ASN A 397 14.63 -5.73 -7.47
C ASN A 397 14.72 -6.25 -8.92
N THR A 398 15.73 -5.85 -9.65
CA THR A 398 15.98 -6.33 -11.01
C THR A 398 16.59 -7.74 -11.02
N GLU A 399 17.56 -8.00 -10.17
CA GLU A 399 18.36 -9.22 -10.23
C GLU A 399 17.69 -10.42 -9.55
N TYR A 400 16.96 -10.23 -8.42
CA TYR A 400 16.26 -11.35 -7.78
C TYR A 400 15.14 -11.91 -8.66
N LYS A 401 14.49 -11.06 -9.46
CA LYS A 401 13.47 -11.49 -10.41
C LYS A 401 14.01 -12.33 -11.57
N LYS A 402 15.33 -12.29 -11.78
CA LYS A 402 16.05 -13.12 -12.75
C LYS A 402 16.57 -14.42 -12.14
N GLY A 403 16.28 -14.69 -10.87
CA GLY A 403 16.74 -15.88 -10.15
C GLY A 403 18.22 -15.90 -9.81
N LYS A 404 18.91 -14.75 -9.77
CA LYS A 404 20.36 -14.69 -9.57
C LYS A 404 20.83 -14.84 -8.13
N TYR A 405 19.89 -14.90 -7.17
CA TYR A 405 20.24 -14.94 -5.75
C TYR A 405 19.93 -16.30 -5.12
N PRO A 406 20.91 -16.97 -4.52
CA PRO A 406 20.70 -18.25 -3.83
C PRO A 406 19.84 -18.08 -2.56
N MET A 407 20.17 -17.07 -1.75
CA MET A 407 19.43 -16.72 -0.54
C MET A 407 19.20 -15.22 -0.49
N TYR A 408 17.97 -14.79 -0.21
CA TYR A 408 17.68 -13.36 -0.18
C TYR A 408 16.44 -12.98 0.66
N LEU A 409 16.50 -11.80 1.29
CA LEU A 409 15.40 -11.21 2.04
C LEU A 409 14.44 -10.49 1.10
N THR A 410 13.15 -10.79 1.20
CA THR A 410 12.11 -10.10 0.44
C THR A 410 10.77 -10.07 1.19
N GLY A 411 9.80 -9.36 0.64
CA GLY A 411 8.42 -9.33 1.11
C GLY A 411 7.43 -9.09 -0.03
N ARG A 412 6.19 -9.53 0.14
CA ARG A 412 5.09 -9.33 -0.81
C ARG A 412 4.07 -8.36 -0.21
N GLY A 413 3.97 -7.15 -0.76
CA GLY A 413 3.05 -6.13 -0.26
C GLY A 413 1.60 -6.36 -0.67
N SER A 414 0.67 -5.78 0.11
CA SER A 414 -0.77 -5.74 -0.16
C SER A 414 -1.38 -7.09 -0.50
N LEU A 415 -1.01 -8.12 0.25
CA LEU A 415 -1.51 -9.47 0.05
C LEU A 415 -2.90 -9.60 0.68
N THR A 416 -3.91 -9.89 -0.15
CA THR A 416 -5.31 -10.14 0.29
C THR A 416 -5.71 -11.59 0.13
N ASP A 417 -5.06 -12.31 -0.78
CA ASP A 417 -5.30 -13.73 -1.08
C ASP A 417 -3.98 -14.50 -1.16
N ALA A 418 -3.94 -15.69 -0.59
CA ALA A 418 -2.75 -16.54 -0.54
C ALA A 418 -2.25 -16.96 -1.92
N ASP A 419 -3.17 -17.18 -2.87
CA ASP A 419 -2.85 -17.58 -4.22
C ASP A 419 -1.84 -16.64 -4.87
N ALA A 420 -2.02 -15.33 -4.71
CA ALA A 420 -1.12 -14.32 -5.27
C ALA A 420 0.36 -14.48 -4.82
N LEU A 421 0.59 -14.99 -3.61
CA LEU A 421 1.92 -15.32 -3.13
C LEU A 421 2.39 -16.68 -3.66
N PHE A 422 1.53 -17.69 -3.57
CA PHE A 422 1.90 -19.07 -3.87
C PHE A 422 2.18 -19.28 -5.35
N GLN A 423 1.34 -18.76 -6.24
CA GLN A 423 1.58 -18.77 -7.68
C GLN A 423 2.86 -18.02 -8.04
N GLN A 424 3.08 -16.86 -7.45
CA GLN A 424 4.19 -16.00 -7.82
C GLN A 424 5.57 -16.51 -7.36
N TYR A 425 5.63 -17.25 -6.26
CA TYR A 425 6.90 -17.69 -5.67
C TYR A 425 7.13 -19.19 -5.71
N PHE A 426 6.09 -20.02 -5.65
CA PHE A 426 6.25 -21.44 -5.36
C PHE A 426 5.70 -22.38 -6.43
N ARG A 427 4.97 -21.87 -7.43
CA ARG A 427 4.53 -22.70 -8.55
C ARG A 427 5.70 -23.05 -9.44
N THR A 428 5.79 -24.32 -9.86
CA THR A 428 6.86 -24.83 -10.73
C THR A 428 6.89 -24.09 -12.07
N GLY A 429 8.07 -23.60 -12.46
CA GLY A 429 8.34 -23.04 -13.80
C GLY A 429 7.73 -21.66 -14.09
N VAL A 430 6.92 -21.08 -13.19
CA VAL A 430 6.24 -19.80 -13.45
C VAL A 430 7.19 -18.63 -13.26
N THR A 431 8.06 -18.67 -12.27
CA THR A 431 8.96 -17.54 -11.99
C THR A 431 10.33 -18.03 -11.49
N PRO A 432 11.41 -17.31 -11.83
CA PRO A 432 12.73 -17.62 -11.30
C PRO A 432 12.96 -17.12 -9.86
N ARG A 433 11.94 -16.57 -9.18
CA ARG A 433 12.10 -16.01 -7.83
C ARG A 433 12.58 -17.04 -6.82
N VAL A 434 12.00 -18.25 -6.80
CA VAL A 434 12.50 -19.38 -6.03
C VAL A 434 13.05 -20.42 -7.02
N LEU A 435 14.16 -20.07 -7.64
CA LEU A 435 14.72 -20.85 -8.75
C LEU A 435 15.03 -22.29 -8.32
N GLY A 436 14.56 -23.23 -9.15
CA GLY A 436 14.75 -24.66 -8.92
C GLY A 436 13.78 -25.30 -7.92
N TYR A 437 12.84 -24.55 -7.34
CA TYR A 437 11.77 -25.16 -6.56
C TYR A 437 10.72 -25.77 -7.49
N SER A 438 10.31 -26.99 -7.16
CA SER A 438 9.26 -27.75 -7.85
C SER A 438 8.61 -28.74 -6.89
N ASN A 439 7.29 -28.74 -6.85
CA ASN A 439 6.51 -29.74 -6.12
C ASN A 439 5.21 -30.01 -6.88
N PRO A 440 5.12 -31.17 -7.59
CA PRO A 440 3.94 -31.53 -8.39
C PRO A 440 2.64 -31.56 -7.59
N LYS A 441 2.68 -31.95 -6.30
CA LYS A 441 1.50 -31.95 -5.43
C LYS A 441 1.04 -30.56 -5.10
N LEU A 442 1.97 -29.63 -4.90
CA LEU A 442 1.63 -28.21 -4.73
C LEU A 442 0.99 -27.67 -6.01
N ASP A 443 1.58 -27.93 -7.17
CA ASP A 443 1.06 -27.47 -8.46
C ASP A 443 -0.34 -27.97 -8.71
N GLU A 444 -0.62 -29.26 -8.42
CA GLU A 444 -1.97 -29.86 -8.53
C GLU A 444 -2.97 -29.13 -7.61
N ILE A 445 -2.58 -28.82 -6.38
CA ILE A 445 -3.47 -28.10 -5.44
C ILE A 445 -3.71 -26.67 -5.93
N LEU A 446 -2.69 -25.98 -6.43
CA LEU A 446 -2.81 -24.63 -6.98
C LEU A 446 -3.68 -24.59 -8.25
N ASP A 447 -3.62 -25.61 -9.09
CA ASP A 447 -4.53 -25.77 -10.24
C ASP A 447 -5.98 -26.02 -9.83
N LEU A 448 -6.17 -26.82 -8.79
CA LEU A 448 -7.49 -27.15 -8.28
C LEU A 448 -8.15 -25.95 -7.57
N GLU A 449 -7.39 -25.23 -6.74
CA GLU A 449 -7.91 -24.06 -6.02
C GLU A 449 -8.31 -22.94 -6.98
N ALA A 450 -7.50 -22.68 -8.03
CA ALA A 450 -7.81 -21.69 -9.06
C ALA A 450 -9.13 -21.97 -9.81
N GLN A 451 -9.59 -23.23 -9.79
CA GLN A 451 -10.86 -23.67 -10.40
C GLN A 451 -12.00 -23.85 -9.39
N THR A 452 -11.73 -23.62 -8.09
CA THR A 452 -12.68 -23.86 -7.00
C THR A 452 -13.36 -22.56 -6.58
N PHE A 453 -14.65 -22.39 -6.91
CA PHE A 453 -15.43 -21.21 -6.57
C PHE A 453 -16.15 -21.29 -5.22
N ASP A 454 -16.22 -22.46 -4.61
CA ASP A 454 -16.68 -22.61 -3.22
C ASP A 454 -15.58 -22.06 -2.29
N SER A 455 -15.87 -20.97 -1.63
CA SER A 455 -14.90 -20.24 -0.80
C SER A 455 -14.29 -21.10 0.31
N LYS A 456 -15.09 -21.96 0.96
CA LYS A 456 -14.59 -22.84 2.03
C LYS A 456 -13.67 -23.94 1.50
N LYS A 457 -14.06 -24.55 0.37
CA LYS A 457 -13.21 -25.56 -0.28
C LYS A 457 -11.92 -24.94 -0.80
N ARG A 458 -11.99 -23.76 -1.41
CA ARG A 458 -10.83 -23.02 -1.89
C ARG A 458 -9.90 -22.64 -0.75
N GLU A 459 -10.45 -22.09 0.36
CA GLU A 459 -9.65 -21.76 1.56
C GLU A 459 -8.91 -22.98 2.09
N LYS A 460 -9.57 -24.15 2.12
CA LYS A 460 -8.94 -25.41 2.55
C LYS A 460 -7.80 -25.83 1.63
N LEU A 461 -7.96 -25.73 0.32
CA LEU A 461 -6.90 -26.02 -0.65
C LEU A 461 -5.69 -25.11 -0.47
N LEU A 462 -5.91 -23.80 -0.29
CA LEU A 462 -4.84 -22.86 0.00
C LEU A 462 -4.12 -23.16 1.32
N GLN A 463 -4.85 -23.59 2.35
CA GLN A 463 -4.24 -24.06 3.62
C GLN A 463 -3.39 -25.32 3.42
N ASP A 464 -3.83 -26.26 2.62
CA ASP A 464 -3.05 -27.47 2.31
C ASP A 464 -1.81 -27.15 1.47
N ALA A 465 -1.92 -26.25 0.49
CA ALA A 465 -0.78 -25.70 -0.25
C ALA A 465 0.23 -25.03 0.69
N HIS A 466 -0.26 -24.23 1.63
CA HIS A 466 0.59 -23.54 2.61
C HIS A 466 1.41 -24.52 3.47
N ARG A 467 0.81 -25.63 3.91
CA ARG A 467 1.52 -26.66 4.69
C ARG A 467 2.63 -27.32 3.89
N ILE A 468 2.40 -27.62 2.60
CA ILE A 468 3.44 -28.16 1.72
C ILE A 468 4.61 -27.18 1.60
N ILE A 469 4.31 -25.89 1.38
CA ILE A 469 5.35 -24.85 1.26
C ILE A 469 6.17 -24.77 2.56
N LEU A 470 5.55 -24.80 3.72
CA LEU A 470 6.24 -24.76 5.00
C LEU A 470 7.11 -25.99 5.23
N ASP A 471 6.63 -27.17 4.86
CA ASP A 471 7.38 -28.44 5.03
C ASP A 471 8.59 -28.51 4.09
N ASP A 472 8.45 -28.10 2.84
CA ASP A 472 9.55 -28.03 1.86
C ASP A 472 10.54 -26.90 2.15
N ALA A 473 10.15 -25.91 2.93
CA ALA A 473 10.95 -24.76 3.35
C ALA A 473 11.72 -24.04 2.22
N PRO A 474 11.11 -23.75 1.05
CA PRO A 474 11.77 -22.97 0.00
C PRO A 474 11.90 -21.49 0.38
N ALA A 475 11.23 -21.08 1.46
CA ALA A 475 11.36 -19.78 2.10
C ALA A 475 11.13 -19.92 3.62
N ILE A 476 11.82 -19.08 4.38
CA ILE A 476 11.70 -18.98 5.84
C ILE A 476 10.75 -17.82 6.16
N PRO A 477 9.57 -18.05 6.71
CA PRO A 477 8.71 -16.97 7.19
C PRO A 477 9.39 -16.21 8.33
N LEU A 478 9.41 -14.90 8.28
CA LEU A 478 10.04 -14.07 9.31
C LEU A 478 8.96 -13.37 10.16
N TRP A 479 8.42 -12.30 9.63
CA TRP A 479 7.38 -11.51 10.31
C TRP A 479 6.55 -10.71 9.31
N ASN A 480 5.42 -10.21 9.76
CA ASN A 480 4.72 -9.11 9.10
C ASN A 480 5.33 -7.79 9.55
N ALA A 481 5.65 -6.94 8.60
CA ALA A 481 6.03 -5.57 8.90
C ALA A 481 4.86 -4.85 9.59
N MET A 482 5.17 -4.04 10.57
CA MET A 482 4.23 -3.11 11.15
C MET A 482 4.28 -1.82 10.35
N ASP A 483 3.14 -1.39 9.82
CA ASP A 483 3.02 -0.08 9.20
C ASP A 483 2.73 0.94 10.31
N ILE A 484 3.62 1.91 10.47
CA ILE A 484 3.53 2.88 11.57
C ILE A 484 3.14 4.23 11.01
N TYR A 485 2.01 4.73 11.50
CA TYR A 485 1.47 6.04 11.16
C TYR A 485 1.48 6.94 12.37
N ALA A 486 1.60 8.25 12.15
CA ALA A 486 1.26 9.23 13.17
C ALA A 486 0.45 10.37 12.56
N HIS A 487 -0.44 10.92 13.37
CA HIS A 487 -1.28 12.04 12.98
C HIS A 487 -1.59 12.95 14.16
N ARG A 488 -2.08 14.14 13.90
CA ARG A 488 -2.52 15.07 14.94
C ARG A 488 -3.66 14.48 15.77
N ALA A 489 -3.66 14.72 17.05
CA ALA A 489 -4.53 14.02 18.04
C ALA A 489 -6.03 14.37 17.91
N ASP A 490 -6.38 15.50 17.27
CA ASP A 490 -7.76 15.94 17.03
C ASP A 490 -8.35 15.39 15.73
N LEU A 491 -7.55 14.76 14.87
CA LEU A 491 -8.03 14.04 13.69
C LEU A 491 -8.57 12.66 14.13
N ILE A 492 -9.81 12.37 13.78
CA ILE A 492 -10.45 11.06 13.93
C ILE A 492 -10.22 10.32 12.61
N TRP A 493 -9.31 9.36 12.64
CA TRP A 493 -8.92 8.56 11.48
C TRP A 493 -8.31 7.24 11.95
N SER A 494 -8.54 6.17 11.19
CA SER A 494 -7.97 4.85 11.44
C SER A 494 -6.96 4.52 10.36
N ALA A 495 -5.77 4.12 10.76
CA ALA A 495 -4.70 3.75 9.86
C ALA A 495 -5.02 2.44 9.12
N PRO A 496 -4.79 2.37 7.81
CA PRO A 496 -5.08 1.18 7.01
C PRO A 496 -3.96 0.14 7.08
N PRO A 497 -4.26 -1.15 6.88
CA PRO A 497 -3.24 -2.21 6.86
C PRO A 497 -2.52 -2.35 5.51
N ASP A 498 -2.93 -1.60 4.48
CA ASP A 498 -2.47 -1.71 3.10
C ASP A 498 -1.65 -0.51 2.61
N GLU A 499 -1.19 0.33 3.53
CA GLU A 499 -0.43 1.57 3.26
C GLU A 499 -1.23 2.64 2.48
N LYS A 500 -2.53 2.45 2.23
CA LYS A 500 -3.35 3.39 1.45
C LYS A 500 -4.02 4.42 2.34
N VAL A 501 -3.32 5.49 2.66
CA VAL A 501 -3.86 6.59 3.47
C VAL A 501 -4.97 7.32 2.70
N GLN A 502 -6.20 6.94 2.98
CA GLN A 502 -7.40 7.60 2.47
C GLN A 502 -8.15 8.30 3.61
N LEU A 503 -8.74 9.46 3.31
CA LEU A 503 -9.39 10.32 4.30
C LEU A 503 -10.91 10.45 4.08
N LYS A 504 -11.51 9.56 3.28
CA LYS A 504 -12.95 9.59 2.97
C LYS A 504 -13.84 9.50 4.22
N GLN A 505 -13.37 8.82 5.27
CA GLN A 505 -14.08 8.66 6.54
C GLN A 505 -13.51 9.51 7.68
N ALA A 506 -12.41 10.23 7.44
CA ALA A 506 -11.77 11.06 8.45
C ALA A 506 -12.62 12.27 8.84
N SER A 507 -12.48 12.73 10.08
CA SER A 507 -13.11 13.95 10.58
C SER A 507 -12.28 14.57 11.70
N PHE A 508 -12.50 15.82 12.01
CA PHE A 508 -11.97 16.43 13.22
C PHE A 508 -12.92 16.22 14.40
N LYS A 509 -12.35 16.16 15.60
CA LYS A 509 -13.13 16.23 16.85
C LYS A 509 -13.88 17.56 16.88
N THR A 510 -15.15 17.54 17.18
CA THR A 510 -15.90 18.74 17.54
C THR A 510 -15.29 19.31 18.81
N LYS A 511 -15.00 20.61 18.79
CA LYS A 511 -14.53 21.34 19.99
C LYS A 511 -15.65 21.45 21.01
#